data_4d7e9fc4f7ae4ff2146eb617c707dde0
#
_entry.id   4d7e9fc4f7ae4ff2146eb617c707dde0
#
_cell.length_a   1.000
_cell.length_b   1.000
_cell.length_c   1.000
_cell.angle_alpha   90.00
_cell.angle_beta   90.00
_cell.angle_gamma   90.00
#
_symmetry.space_group_name_H-M   'P 1'
#
loop_
_entity.id
_entity.type
_entity.pdbx_description
1 polymer ?
#
loop_
_entity_poly.entity_id
_entity_poly.type
_entity_poly.pdbx_seq_one_letter_code
_entity_poly.pdbx_strand_id
1 'polypeptide(L)'
;VNDAFICDAIRTPFGRYGGALGGVRADDLAALPIAALIARNPGVDWSKVDDVYYGCANGAGEDNRNVGRMAALLAGLPVDVPANTINRLCGSSLDAVGIAARSIKAGEAQLVIAGGVESMTRAPFVMGKADSAFSRAAKIEDTTIGWRFVNPLMKAKYGIDSMPETAENVAQEFGISRADQDAFAVRSQQRWAAAHAAGVFKDEIVPVTLPQKKGDPKIVDTDEHPRPDTTVEMLAKLKGVVKPDGSVTAGNASGVNDGACAILLASAAAAEQYGLRKRARVLGMATAGLAPRIMGFGPSPASKKVLAQVGLTIEQMDVIELNEAFAAQGLAVTRDLGLADDAAHVNPNGGAIAIGHPLGASGARLVLAALNQLERTGGRFALCTMCIGVGQGIALVIERV
;
A
#
# COMPACT_ATOMS: atom_id res chain seq x y z
N VAL A 1 21.36 -16.12 12.05
CA VAL A 1 20.25 -15.59 11.21
C VAL A 1 20.80 -14.39 10.47
N ASN A 2 20.70 -14.38 9.14
CA ASN A 2 21.15 -13.24 8.32
C ASN A 2 20.19 -12.05 8.53
N ASP A 3 20.73 -10.83 8.48
CA ASP A 3 19.89 -9.64 8.42
C ASP A 3 19.47 -9.35 6.99
N ALA A 4 18.25 -8.85 6.81
CA ALA A 4 17.73 -8.38 5.54
C ALA A 4 17.67 -6.85 5.56
N PHE A 5 18.44 -6.21 4.68
CA PHE A 5 18.56 -4.76 4.61
C PHE A 5 17.74 -4.18 3.45
N ILE A 6 17.03 -3.12 3.72
CA ILE A 6 16.47 -2.25 2.68
C ILE A 6 17.59 -1.32 2.23
N CYS A 7 17.90 -1.35 0.93
CA CYS A 7 19.00 -0.60 0.36
C CYS A 7 18.53 0.58 -0.49
N ASP A 8 17.44 0.44 -1.23
CA ASP A 8 16.82 1.51 -2.01
C ASP A 8 15.32 1.30 -2.10
N ALA A 9 14.57 2.37 -2.32
CA ALA A 9 13.13 2.33 -2.48
C ALA A 9 12.65 3.54 -3.31
N ILE A 10 11.65 3.32 -4.17
CA ILE A 10 11.09 4.37 -5.02
C ILE A 10 9.67 3.99 -5.45
N ARG A 11 8.82 4.99 -5.73
CA ARG A 11 7.45 4.82 -6.19
C ARG A 11 7.10 5.73 -7.37
N THR A 12 6.06 5.42 -8.09
CA THR A 12 5.42 6.38 -8.97
C THR A 12 4.65 7.43 -8.14
N PRO A 13 4.28 8.59 -8.69
CA PRO A 13 3.18 9.35 -8.13
C PRO A 13 1.92 8.48 -8.09
N PHE A 14 1.00 8.76 -7.16
CA PHE A 14 -0.29 8.08 -7.13
C PHE A 14 -1.34 8.90 -7.89
N GLY A 15 -1.92 8.27 -8.91
CA GLY A 15 -3.02 8.82 -9.71
C GLY A 15 -4.36 8.63 -9.02
N ARG A 16 -5.31 9.52 -9.25
CA ARG A 16 -6.72 9.32 -8.88
C ARG A 16 -7.42 8.45 -9.92
N TYR A 17 -8.54 7.88 -9.56
CA TYR A 17 -9.38 7.12 -10.48
C TYR A 17 -9.76 7.95 -11.72
N GLY A 18 -9.51 7.38 -12.90
CA GLY A 18 -9.74 8.07 -14.17
C GLY A 18 -8.84 9.29 -14.39
N GLY A 19 -7.77 9.46 -13.62
CA GLY A 19 -6.87 10.60 -13.66
C GLY A 19 -5.69 10.42 -14.62
N ALA A 20 -4.58 11.10 -14.30
CA ALA A 20 -3.42 11.20 -15.17
C ALA A 20 -2.79 9.84 -15.54
N LEU A 21 -2.80 8.88 -14.61
CA LEU A 21 -2.24 7.54 -14.84
C LEU A 21 -3.23 6.56 -15.46
N GLY A 22 -4.49 6.93 -15.67
CA GLY A 22 -5.53 6.06 -16.21
C GLY A 22 -5.26 5.52 -17.63
N GLY A 23 -4.39 6.16 -18.39
CA GLY A 23 -3.92 5.71 -19.70
C GLY A 23 -2.74 4.74 -19.67
N VAL A 24 -2.11 4.53 -18.51
CA VAL A 24 -0.93 3.65 -18.35
C VAL A 24 -1.39 2.24 -18.00
N ARG A 25 -0.93 1.24 -18.74
CA ARG A 25 -1.20 -0.17 -18.44
C ARG A 25 -0.64 -0.54 -17.07
N ALA A 26 -1.29 -1.48 -16.37
CA ALA A 26 -0.86 -1.90 -15.04
C ALA A 26 0.55 -2.53 -15.05
N ASP A 27 0.87 -3.33 -16.05
CA ASP A 27 2.17 -3.97 -16.22
C ASP A 27 3.28 -2.97 -16.57
N ASP A 28 3.01 -1.97 -17.40
CA ASP A 28 3.94 -0.88 -17.69
C ASP A 28 4.18 0.00 -16.45
N LEU A 29 3.11 0.35 -15.71
CA LEU A 29 3.21 1.12 -14.48
C LEU A 29 4.05 0.39 -13.42
N ALA A 30 3.86 -0.93 -13.31
CA ALA A 30 4.61 -1.80 -12.40
C ALA A 30 6.11 -1.81 -12.69
N ALA A 31 6.50 -1.71 -13.96
CA ALA A 31 7.90 -1.75 -14.38
C ALA A 31 8.68 -0.47 -14.01
N LEU A 32 8.02 0.68 -13.93
CA LEU A 32 8.68 1.99 -13.75
C LEU A 32 9.54 2.08 -12.48
N PRO A 33 9.05 1.73 -11.28
CA PRO A 33 9.88 1.81 -10.08
C PRO A 33 11.00 0.75 -10.08
N ILE A 34 10.83 -0.41 -10.71
CA ILE A 34 11.90 -1.41 -10.86
C ILE A 34 13.00 -0.84 -11.79
N ALA A 35 12.62 -0.28 -12.94
CA ALA A 35 13.58 0.35 -13.85
C ALA A 35 14.33 1.51 -13.19
N ALA A 36 13.65 2.28 -12.33
CA ALA A 36 14.28 3.34 -11.56
C ALA A 36 15.32 2.79 -10.55
N LEU A 37 15.03 1.67 -9.87
CA LEU A 37 16.02 1.01 -9.00
C LEU A 37 17.25 0.56 -9.79
N ILE A 38 17.05 0.01 -10.99
CA ILE A 38 18.15 -0.40 -11.88
C ILE A 38 19.03 0.80 -12.24
N ALA A 39 18.41 1.90 -12.66
CA ALA A 39 19.15 3.09 -13.06
C ALA A 39 19.89 3.76 -11.90
N ARG A 40 19.33 3.71 -10.68
CA ARG A 40 19.92 4.32 -9.48
C ARG A 40 21.08 3.51 -8.90
N ASN A 41 21.18 2.23 -9.21
CA ASN A 41 22.16 1.31 -8.63
C ASN A 41 23.00 0.63 -9.73
N PRO A 42 23.80 1.40 -10.51
CA PRO A 42 24.53 0.87 -11.67
C PRO A 42 25.65 -0.12 -11.31
N GLY A 43 26.04 -0.20 -10.03
CA GLY A 43 27.04 -1.16 -9.55
C GLY A 43 26.49 -2.57 -9.28
N VAL A 44 25.20 -2.76 -9.39
CA VAL A 44 24.54 -4.05 -9.14
C VAL A 44 24.59 -4.93 -10.39
N ASP A 45 25.03 -6.16 -10.22
CA ASP A 45 24.79 -7.21 -11.23
C ASP A 45 23.34 -7.72 -11.13
N TRP A 46 22.46 -7.17 -11.94
CA TRP A 46 21.04 -7.46 -11.92
C TRP A 46 20.71 -8.90 -12.33
N SER A 47 21.65 -9.65 -12.91
CA SER A 47 21.47 -11.10 -13.14
C SER A 47 21.53 -11.92 -11.86
N LYS A 48 21.93 -11.32 -10.74
CA LYS A 48 22.05 -11.92 -9.42
C LYS A 48 20.88 -11.62 -8.50
N VAL A 49 19.83 -11.00 -9.01
CA VAL A 49 18.56 -10.90 -8.30
C VAL A 49 17.94 -12.31 -8.21
N ASP A 50 17.77 -12.79 -7.00
CA ASP A 50 17.28 -14.15 -6.73
C ASP A 50 15.79 -14.29 -7.03
N ASP A 51 14.99 -13.25 -6.72
CA ASP A 51 13.55 -13.22 -7.00
C ASP A 51 13.00 -11.78 -6.96
N VAL A 52 11.83 -11.60 -7.56
CA VAL A 52 11.01 -10.38 -7.47
C VAL A 52 9.66 -10.75 -6.86
N TYR A 53 9.37 -10.26 -5.66
CA TYR A 53 8.08 -10.43 -4.99
C TYR A 53 7.24 -9.17 -5.21
N TYR A 54 6.15 -9.27 -5.96
CA TYR A 54 5.40 -8.09 -6.37
C TYR A 54 3.91 -8.18 -6.03
N GLY A 55 3.43 -7.27 -5.20
CA GLY A 55 2.04 -7.24 -4.74
C GLY A 55 1.08 -6.74 -5.81
N CYS A 56 -0.05 -7.43 -5.99
CA CYS A 56 -1.18 -6.97 -6.80
C CYS A 56 -2.45 -7.64 -6.33
N ALA A 57 -3.49 -6.86 -6.07
CA ALA A 57 -4.73 -7.37 -5.48
C ALA A 57 -5.73 -7.89 -6.52
N ASN A 58 -5.80 -7.31 -7.72
CA ASN A 58 -6.81 -7.64 -8.70
C ASN A 58 -6.45 -8.87 -9.56
N GLY A 59 -5.46 -8.75 -10.41
CA GLY A 59 -5.04 -9.82 -11.33
C GLY A 59 -6.05 -10.20 -12.41
N ALA A 60 -7.11 -9.41 -12.63
CA ALA A 60 -8.19 -9.73 -13.56
C ALA A 60 -7.99 -9.15 -14.96
N GLY A 61 -7.19 -8.10 -15.10
CA GLY A 61 -6.97 -7.35 -16.34
C GLY A 61 -5.57 -7.49 -16.90
N GLU A 62 -4.94 -6.35 -17.19
CA GLU A 62 -3.57 -6.26 -17.72
C GLU A 62 -2.52 -6.71 -16.69
N ASP A 63 -2.91 -6.78 -15.43
CA ASP A 63 -2.21 -7.33 -14.28
C ASP A 63 -2.39 -8.86 -14.12
N ASN A 64 -2.98 -9.52 -15.12
CA ASN A 64 -3.29 -10.95 -15.06
C ASN A 64 -2.06 -11.85 -14.99
N ARG A 65 -2.26 -13.09 -14.60
CA ARG A 65 -1.27 -14.14 -14.47
C ARG A 65 -0.22 -13.80 -13.41
N ASN A 66 0.86 -13.13 -13.82
CA ASN A 66 1.97 -12.77 -12.94
C ASN A 66 2.53 -11.41 -13.36
N VAL A 67 1.89 -10.33 -12.89
CA VAL A 67 2.29 -8.97 -13.19
C VAL A 67 3.71 -8.67 -12.68
N GLY A 68 4.14 -9.29 -11.58
CA GLY A 68 5.51 -9.16 -11.09
C GLY A 68 6.54 -9.65 -12.11
N ARG A 69 6.27 -10.78 -12.78
CA ARG A 69 7.15 -11.27 -13.85
C ARG A 69 7.13 -10.37 -15.09
N MET A 70 5.97 -9.89 -15.48
CA MET A 70 5.87 -8.96 -16.61
C MET A 70 6.60 -7.65 -16.30
N ALA A 71 6.42 -7.09 -15.10
CA ALA A 71 7.10 -5.88 -14.65
C ALA A 71 8.64 -6.06 -14.66
N ALA A 72 9.14 -7.17 -14.14
CA ALA A 72 10.57 -7.48 -14.12
C ALA A 72 11.18 -7.46 -15.53
N LEU A 73 10.53 -8.12 -16.49
CA LEU A 73 10.98 -8.16 -17.87
C LEU A 73 10.89 -6.80 -18.57
N LEU A 74 9.77 -6.10 -18.39
CA LEU A 74 9.56 -4.76 -18.97
C LEU A 74 10.53 -3.71 -18.39
N ALA A 75 10.93 -3.87 -17.14
CA ALA A 75 11.92 -3.01 -16.50
C ALA A 75 13.35 -3.25 -16.99
N GLY A 76 13.60 -4.34 -17.73
CA GLY A 76 14.91 -4.69 -18.27
C GLY A 76 15.74 -5.61 -17.39
N LEU A 77 15.15 -6.29 -16.40
CA LEU A 77 15.86 -7.35 -15.69
C LEU A 77 16.14 -8.52 -16.65
N PRO A 78 17.28 -9.22 -16.48
CA PRO A 78 17.61 -10.41 -17.28
C PRO A 78 16.51 -11.48 -17.23
N VAL A 79 16.36 -12.23 -18.31
CA VAL A 79 15.31 -13.27 -18.41
C VAL A 79 15.47 -14.41 -17.39
N ASP A 80 16.67 -14.56 -16.82
CA ASP A 80 16.98 -15.57 -15.82
C ASP A 80 16.46 -15.16 -14.41
N VAL A 81 16.13 -13.90 -14.20
CA VAL A 81 15.59 -13.41 -12.91
C VAL A 81 14.13 -13.81 -12.78
N PRO A 82 13.76 -14.69 -11.85
CA PRO A 82 12.38 -15.08 -11.62
C PRO A 82 11.58 -13.95 -10.96
N ALA A 83 10.25 -14.09 -10.99
CA ALA A 83 9.37 -13.19 -10.27
C ALA A 83 8.03 -13.84 -9.99
N ASN A 84 7.35 -13.37 -8.95
CA ASN A 84 6.00 -13.82 -8.63
C ASN A 84 5.09 -12.65 -8.23
N THR A 85 3.79 -12.92 -8.21
CA THR A 85 2.78 -11.95 -7.76
C THR A 85 2.14 -12.45 -6.49
N ILE A 86 2.12 -11.58 -5.47
CA ILE A 86 1.56 -11.86 -4.16
C ILE A 86 0.23 -11.13 -4.03
N ASN A 87 -0.81 -11.85 -3.64
CA ASN A 87 -2.11 -11.27 -3.33
C ASN A 87 -2.48 -11.50 -1.85
N ARG A 88 -2.36 -10.46 -1.06
CA ARG A 88 -2.98 -10.30 0.26
C ARG A 88 -3.85 -9.05 0.26
N LEU A 89 -4.61 -8.83 -0.82
CA LEU A 89 -5.44 -7.63 -1.03
C LEU A 89 -4.64 -6.34 -0.74
N CYS A 90 -5.16 -5.46 0.11
CA CYS A 90 -4.50 -4.20 0.46
C CYS A 90 -3.06 -4.38 0.99
N GLY A 91 -2.77 -5.49 1.67
CA GLY A 91 -1.47 -5.79 2.27
C GLY A 91 -0.45 -6.46 1.35
N SER A 92 -0.75 -6.61 0.05
CA SER A 92 0.05 -7.42 -0.89
C SER A 92 1.53 -7.02 -0.94
N SER A 93 1.86 -5.75 -1.10
CA SER A 93 3.25 -5.33 -1.17
C SER A 93 3.96 -5.27 0.19
N LEU A 94 3.24 -5.07 1.29
CA LEU A 94 3.85 -5.20 2.62
C LEU A 94 4.21 -6.65 2.91
N ASP A 95 3.36 -7.60 2.49
CA ASP A 95 3.65 -9.03 2.54
C ASP A 95 4.85 -9.39 1.64
N ALA A 96 4.92 -8.82 0.44
CA ALA A 96 6.06 -8.98 -0.47
C ALA A 96 7.39 -8.58 0.19
N VAL A 97 7.44 -7.43 0.86
CA VAL A 97 8.63 -6.98 1.62
C VAL A 97 8.97 -7.96 2.74
N GLY A 98 7.96 -8.42 3.47
CA GLY A 98 8.17 -9.38 4.55
C GLY A 98 8.64 -10.75 4.07
N ILE A 99 8.13 -11.25 2.93
CA ILE A 99 8.58 -12.49 2.30
C ILE A 99 10.02 -12.35 1.83
N ALA A 100 10.36 -11.27 1.13
CA ALA A 100 11.72 -10.97 0.70
C ALA A 100 12.71 -10.97 1.88
N ALA A 101 12.34 -10.29 2.97
CA ALA A 101 13.16 -10.28 4.17
C ALA A 101 13.33 -11.67 4.79
N ARG A 102 12.28 -12.50 4.79
CA ARG A 102 12.34 -13.89 5.28
C ARG A 102 13.24 -14.76 4.42
N SER A 103 13.16 -14.66 3.09
CA SER A 103 14.03 -15.41 2.19
C SER A 103 15.51 -15.07 2.41
N ILE A 104 15.84 -13.80 2.61
CA ILE A 104 17.21 -13.38 2.95
C ILE A 104 17.63 -13.92 4.32
N LYS A 105 16.77 -13.77 5.34
CA LYS A 105 17.07 -14.26 6.70
C LYS A 105 17.24 -15.77 6.77
N ALA A 106 16.50 -16.52 5.93
CA ALA A 106 16.64 -17.98 5.81
C ALA A 106 17.92 -18.41 5.07
N GLY A 107 18.58 -17.47 4.38
CA GLY A 107 19.76 -17.77 3.56
C GLY A 107 19.43 -18.31 2.17
N GLU A 108 18.17 -18.26 1.77
CA GLU A 108 17.68 -18.72 0.45
C GLU A 108 17.86 -17.67 -0.64
N ALA A 109 18.04 -16.40 -0.28
CA ALA A 109 18.24 -15.29 -1.18
C ALA A 109 19.28 -14.31 -0.64
N GLN A 110 19.94 -13.56 -1.53
CA GLN A 110 20.94 -12.54 -1.21
C GLN A 110 20.51 -11.15 -1.69
N LEU A 111 19.86 -11.06 -2.85
CA LEU A 111 19.43 -9.81 -3.48
C LEU A 111 18.02 -10.00 -4.04
N VAL A 112 17.09 -9.19 -3.60
CA VAL A 112 15.66 -9.35 -3.89
C VAL A 112 15.02 -7.99 -4.16
N ILE A 113 14.11 -7.93 -5.12
CA ILE A 113 13.20 -6.78 -5.30
C ILE A 113 11.84 -7.16 -4.71
N ALA A 114 11.30 -6.27 -3.86
CA ALA A 114 9.93 -6.36 -3.39
C ALA A 114 9.16 -5.09 -3.77
N GLY A 115 7.85 -5.21 -3.91
CA GLY A 115 7.05 -4.03 -4.25
C GLY A 115 5.63 -4.39 -4.60
N GLY A 116 5.01 -3.57 -5.43
CA GLY A 116 3.68 -3.88 -5.94
C GLY A 116 3.07 -2.75 -6.76
N VAL A 117 1.95 -3.07 -7.39
CA VAL A 117 1.20 -2.21 -8.30
C VAL A 117 -0.29 -2.39 -8.10
N GLU A 118 -1.03 -1.34 -8.33
CA GLU A 118 -2.46 -1.43 -8.63
C GLU A 118 -2.82 -0.35 -9.63
N SER A 119 -3.55 -0.73 -10.69
CA SER A 119 -4.28 0.20 -11.54
C SER A 119 -5.77 -0.05 -11.37
N MET A 120 -6.37 0.66 -10.43
CA MET A 120 -7.80 0.50 -10.15
C MET A 120 -8.66 1.14 -11.24
N THR A 121 -8.13 2.14 -11.95
CA THR A 121 -8.78 2.74 -13.12
C THR A 121 -8.97 1.73 -14.25
N ARG A 122 -8.00 0.85 -14.45
CA ARG A 122 -7.99 -0.13 -15.56
C ARG A 122 -8.50 -1.51 -15.16
N ALA A 123 -9.04 -1.63 -13.95
CA ALA A 123 -9.69 -2.85 -13.50
C ALA A 123 -10.85 -3.22 -14.46
N PRO A 124 -10.85 -4.42 -15.06
CA PRO A 124 -11.80 -4.75 -16.11
C PRO A 124 -13.17 -5.13 -15.54
N PHE A 125 -14.17 -5.09 -16.41
CA PHE A 125 -15.40 -5.84 -16.22
C PHE A 125 -15.13 -7.32 -16.47
N VAL A 126 -15.78 -8.19 -15.68
CA VAL A 126 -15.67 -9.65 -15.80
C VAL A 126 -17.04 -10.29 -15.87
N MET A 127 -17.12 -11.42 -16.57
CA MET A 127 -18.34 -12.18 -16.71
C MET A 127 -18.05 -13.68 -16.50
N GLY A 128 -18.84 -14.33 -15.64
CA GLY A 128 -18.76 -15.78 -15.42
C GLY A 128 -19.21 -16.57 -16.65
N LYS A 129 -18.77 -17.82 -16.71
CA LYS A 129 -19.32 -18.77 -17.67
C LYS A 129 -20.80 -19.04 -17.35
N ALA A 130 -21.59 -19.29 -18.36
CA ALA A 130 -22.99 -19.71 -18.19
C ALA A 130 -23.05 -21.10 -17.52
N ASP A 131 -23.95 -21.26 -16.56
CA ASP A 131 -24.17 -22.54 -15.85
C ASP A 131 -24.95 -23.57 -16.68
N SER A 132 -25.61 -23.14 -17.77
CA SER A 132 -26.36 -23.98 -18.65
C SER A 132 -26.25 -23.57 -20.11
N ALA A 133 -26.43 -24.52 -21.02
CA ALA A 133 -26.52 -24.23 -22.45
C ALA A 133 -27.66 -23.26 -22.76
N PHE A 134 -27.46 -22.36 -23.72
CA PHE A 134 -28.44 -21.37 -24.17
C PHE A 134 -28.95 -20.43 -23.06
N SER A 135 -28.18 -20.25 -21.98
CA SER A 135 -28.54 -19.31 -20.92
C SER A 135 -28.78 -17.91 -21.48
N ARG A 136 -29.86 -17.28 -21.03
CA ARG A 136 -30.18 -15.88 -21.34
C ARG A 136 -29.83 -14.93 -20.21
N ALA A 137 -29.24 -15.45 -19.13
CA ALA A 137 -28.78 -14.68 -17.98
C ALA A 137 -27.25 -14.49 -18.09
N ALA A 138 -26.82 -13.24 -18.22
CA ALA A 138 -25.41 -12.86 -18.12
C ALA A 138 -25.29 -11.74 -17.07
N LYS A 139 -24.31 -11.86 -16.21
CA LYS A 139 -23.98 -10.83 -15.22
C LYS A 139 -22.56 -10.34 -15.48
N ILE A 140 -22.43 -9.03 -15.68
CA ILE A 140 -21.14 -8.35 -15.76
C ILE A 140 -20.85 -7.74 -14.39
N GLU A 141 -19.64 -7.95 -13.87
CA GLU A 141 -19.21 -7.44 -12.58
C GLU A 141 -17.99 -6.52 -12.76
N ASP A 142 -17.98 -5.39 -12.05
CA ASP A 142 -16.85 -4.47 -11.99
C ASP A 142 -15.83 -5.00 -10.99
N THR A 143 -14.56 -5.04 -11.39
CA THR A 143 -13.46 -5.51 -10.53
C THR A 143 -12.67 -4.38 -9.89
N THR A 144 -13.08 -3.13 -10.04
CA THR A 144 -12.39 -1.96 -9.49
C THR A 144 -12.21 -2.06 -7.98
N ILE A 145 -13.30 -2.38 -7.26
CA ILE A 145 -13.29 -2.56 -5.80
C ILE A 145 -14.48 -3.41 -5.37
N GLY A 146 -14.34 -4.10 -4.25
CA GLY A 146 -15.44 -4.86 -3.63
C GLY A 146 -15.57 -6.29 -4.14
N TRP A 147 -16.73 -6.87 -3.86
CA TRP A 147 -17.04 -8.27 -4.11
C TRP A 147 -17.45 -8.53 -5.56
N ARG A 148 -16.94 -9.61 -6.14
CA ARG A 148 -17.38 -10.20 -7.41
C ARG A 148 -17.41 -11.72 -7.24
N PHE A 149 -18.22 -12.41 -8.05
CA PHE A 149 -18.39 -13.87 -7.99
C PHE A 149 -18.62 -14.38 -6.56
N VAL A 150 -19.58 -13.74 -5.86
CA VAL A 150 -19.83 -13.98 -4.44
C VAL A 150 -20.17 -15.43 -4.16
N ASN A 151 -19.38 -16.09 -3.31
CA ASN A 151 -19.66 -17.42 -2.81
C ASN A 151 -20.84 -17.36 -1.81
N PRO A 152 -21.94 -18.12 -2.05
CA PRO A 152 -23.12 -18.11 -1.17
C PRO A 152 -22.81 -18.53 0.28
N LEU A 153 -21.86 -19.44 0.49
CA LEU A 153 -21.46 -19.87 1.84
C LEU A 153 -20.69 -18.77 2.58
N MET A 154 -19.82 -18.03 1.88
CA MET A 154 -19.15 -16.87 2.45
C MET A 154 -20.16 -15.81 2.87
N LYS A 155 -21.11 -15.49 1.98
CA LYS A 155 -22.19 -14.54 2.26
C LYS A 155 -23.00 -14.94 3.49
N ALA A 156 -23.38 -16.22 3.58
CA ALA A 156 -24.18 -16.72 4.70
C ALA A 156 -23.44 -16.71 6.04
N LYS A 157 -22.13 -17.01 6.04
CA LYS A 157 -21.34 -17.15 7.28
C LYS A 157 -20.75 -15.82 7.78
N TYR A 158 -20.29 -14.98 6.89
CA TYR A 158 -19.44 -13.82 7.23
C TYR A 158 -19.95 -12.50 6.66
N GLY A 159 -21.00 -12.52 5.84
CA GLY A 159 -21.45 -11.35 5.11
C GLY A 159 -20.54 -11.00 3.92
N ILE A 160 -20.96 -9.98 3.22
CA ILE A 160 -20.23 -9.42 2.06
C ILE A 160 -20.24 -7.88 2.12
N ASP A 161 -20.10 -7.34 3.31
CA ASP A 161 -20.09 -5.90 3.53
C ASP A 161 -19.09 -5.24 2.57
N SER A 162 -19.50 -4.14 1.97
CA SER A 162 -18.60 -3.29 1.20
C SER A 162 -17.56 -2.65 2.11
N MET A 163 -16.47 -2.14 1.56
CA MET A 163 -15.43 -1.50 2.37
C MET A 163 -15.95 -0.35 3.24
N PRO A 164 -16.80 0.59 2.72
CA PRO A 164 -17.41 1.60 3.58
C PRO A 164 -18.32 1.03 4.68
N GLU A 165 -19.07 -0.04 4.42
CA GLU A 165 -19.89 -0.71 5.45
C GLU A 165 -19.00 -1.27 6.57
N THR A 166 -17.86 -1.88 6.23
CA THR A 166 -16.91 -2.34 7.27
C THR A 166 -16.37 -1.20 8.11
N ALA A 167 -16.16 -0.03 7.53
CA ALA A 167 -15.72 1.17 8.24
C ALA A 167 -16.82 1.73 9.17
N GLU A 168 -18.08 1.73 8.74
CA GLU A 168 -19.23 2.08 9.62
C GLU A 168 -19.34 1.10 10.79
N ASN A 169 -19.13 -0.22 10.53
CA ASN A 169 -19.12 -1.22 11.59
C ASN A 169 -18.03 -0.93 12.63
N VAL A 170 -16.82 -0.57 12.18
CA VAL A 170 -15.72 -0.16 13.09
C VAL A 170 -16.10 1.11 13.83
N ALA A 171 -16.63 2.14 13.16
CA ALA A 171 -17.04 3.38 13.82
C ALA A 171 -18.06 3.11 14.92
N GLN A 172 -19.04 2.27 14.65
CA GLN A 172 -20.08 1.91 15.61
C GLN A 172 -19.52 1.09 16.78
N GLU A 173 -18.74 0.05 16.50
CA GLU A 173 -18.24 -0.90 17.51
C GLU A 173 -17.23 -0.24 18.46
N PHE A 174 -16.40 0.67 17.95
CA PHE A 174 -15.36 1.37 18.72
C PHE A 174 -15.74 2.80 19.12
N GLY A 175 -16.98 3.22 18.88
CA GLY A 175 -17.49 4.54 19.31
C GLY A 175 -16.77 5.73 18.65
N ILE A 176 -16.39 5.60 17.35
CA ILE A 176 -15.69 6.66 16.62
C ILE A 176 -16.70 7.64 16.03
N SER A 177 -16.68 8.88 16.48
CA SER A 177 -17.61 9.90 16.01
C SER A 177 -17.30 10.39 14.59
N ARG A 178 -18.30 10.94 13.90
CA ARG A 178 -18.12 11.60 12.62
C ARG A 178 -17.15 12.78 12.71
N ALA A 179 -17.23 13.55 13.78
CA ALA A 179 -16.36 14.72 13.99
C ALA A 179 -14.89 14.31 14.13
N ASP A 180 -14.60 13.23 14.87
CA ASP A 180 -13.25 12.70 14.99
C ASP A 180 -12.71 12.22 13.63
N GLN A 181 -13.54 11.54 12.84
CA GLN A 181 -13.17 11.06 11.50
C GLN A 181 -12.84 12.22 10.56
N ASP A 182 -13.64 13.27 10.55
CA ASP A 182 -13.41 14.44 9.70
C ASP A 182 -12.15 15.21 10.16
N ALA A 183 -11.91 15.35 11.46
CA ALA A 183 -10.69 15.95 12.00
C ALA A 183 -9.42 15.14 11.61
N PHE A 184 -9.50 13.82 11.68
CA PHE A 184 -8.43 12.92 11.25
C PHE A 184 -8.12 13.10 9.76
N ALA A 185 -9.14 13.17 8.91
CA ALA A 185 -8.99 13.35 7.47
C ALA A 185 -8.37 14.71 7.11
N VAL A 186 -8.82 15.79 7.73
CA VAL A 186 -8.23 17.14 7.55
C VAL A 186 -6.75 17.13 7.94
N ARG A 187 -6.40 16.49 9.05
CA ARG A 187 -5.00 16.37 9.49
C ARG A 187 -4.13 15.63 8.46
N SER A 188 -4.63 14.55 7.87
CA SER A 188 -3.92 13.82 6.81
C SER A 188 -3.62 14.74 5.64
N GLN A 189 -4.59 15.53 5.17
CA GLN A 189 -4.41 16.50 4.08
C GLN A 189 -3.41 17.61 4.44
N GLN A 190 -3.51 18.17 5.64
CA GLN A 190 -2.60 19.21 6.11
C GLN A 190 -1.16 18.72 6.24
N ARG A 191 -0.95 17.51 6.75
CA ARG A 191 0.38 16.90 6.85
C ARG A 191 0.98 16.64 5.48
N TRP A 192 0.17 16.16 4.53
CA TRP A 192 0.64 16.03 3.15
C TRP A 192 1.03 17.39 2.56
N ALA A 193 0.21 18.40 2.73
CA ALA A 193 0.48 19.74 2.20
C ALA A 193 1.80 20.32 2.74
N ALA A 194 2.03 20.19 4.06
CA ALA A 194 3.27 20.63 4.69
C ALA A 194 4.49 19.84 4.17
N ALA A 195 4.38 18.53 4.07
CA ALA A 195 5.43 17.66 3.56
C ALA A 195 5.74 17.96 2.07
N HIS A 196 4.72 18.19 1.26
CA HIS A 196 4.86 18.55 -0.15
C HIS A 196 5.58 19.89 -0.30
N ALA A 197 5.17 20.91 0.44
CA ALA A 197 5.82 22.23 0.45
C ALA A 197 7.29 22.16 0.90
N ALA A 198 7.60 21.26 1.83
CA ALA A 198 8.96 20.99 2.28
C ALA A 198 9.79 20.13 1.31
N GLY A 199 9.21 19.64 0.21
CA GLY A 199 9.90 18.81 -0.79
C GLY A 199 10.16 17.37 -0.34
N VAL A 200 9.45 16.89 0.67
CA VAL A 200 9.63 15.54 1.27
C VAL A 200 9.53 14.41 0.25
N PHE A 201 8.68 14.56 -0.75
CA PHE A 201 8.38 13.49 -1.73
C PHE A 201 9.31 13.48 -2.95
N LYS A 202 10.21 14.45 -3.10
CA LYS A 202 11.06 14.58 -4.29
C LYS A 202 11.98 13.37 -4.52
N ASP A 203 12.50 12.79 -3.44
CA ASP A 203 13.46 11.69 -3.53
C ASP A 203 12.79 10.31 -3.59
N GLU A 204 11.47 10.25 -3.41
CA GLU A 204 10.73 9.00 -3.40
C GLU A 204 9.89 8.76 -4.65
N ILE A 205 9.72 9.77 -5.51
CA ILE A 205 8.86 9.69 -6.71
C ILE A 205 9.72 9.62 -7.97
N VAL A 206 9.52 8.56 -8.77
CA VAL A 206 9.97 8.52 -10.15
C VAL A 206 8.88 9.11 -11.05
N PRO A 207 9.18 10.14 -11.86
CA PRO A 207 8.20 10.72 -12.77
C PRO A 207 7.70 9.72 -13.82
N VAL A 208 6.42 9.81 -14.15
CA VAL A 208 5.79 9.03 -15.23
C VAL A 208 5.67 9.90 -16.46
N THR A 209 6.34 9.49 -17.54
CA THR A 209 6.30 10.18 -18.82
C THR A 209 5.15 9.62 -19.68
N LEU A 210 4.19 10.47 -20.03
CA LEU A 210 3.03 10.11 -20.83
C LEU A 210 3.19 10.63 -22.25
N PRO A 211 3.34 9.76 -23.26
CA PRO A 211 3.37 10.19 -24.65
C PRO A 211 2.10 10.96 -25.03
N GLN A 212 2.26 12.03 -25.78
CA GLN A 212 1.16 12.81 -26.32
C GLN A 212 1.04 12.58 -27.83
N LYS A 213 -0.17 12.62 -28.37
CA LYS A 213 -0.39 12.52 -29.84
C LYS A 213 0.26 13.68 -30.59
N LYS A 214 0.37 14.86 -29.97
CA LYS A 214 1.03 16.07 -30.49
C LYS A 214 1.68 16.80 -29.32
N GLY A 215 2.85 17.41 -29.59
CA GLY A 215 3.61 18.17 -28.59
C GLY A 215 4.51 17.31 -27.72
N ASP A 216 5.08 17.92 -26.69
CA ASP A 216 5.97 17.25 -25.74
C ASP A 216 5.22 16.26 -24.83
N PRO A 217 5.89 15.21 -24.38
CA PRO A 217 5.32 14.27 -23.39
C PRO A 217 4.87 15.01 -22.12
N LYS A 218 3.74 14.60 -21.56
CA LYS A 218 3.31 15.08 -20.24
C LYS A 218 4.07 14.33 -19.15
N ILE A 219 4.67 15.06 -18.22
CA ILE A 219 5.32 14.50 -17.05
C ILE A 219 4.34 14.54 -15.87
N VAL A 220 4.17 13.41 -15.20
CA VAL A 220 3.42 13.30 -13.95
C VAL A 220 4.41 12.94 -12.85
N ASP A 221 4.68 13.84 -11.94
CA ASP A 221 5.72 13.78 -10.89
C ASP A 221 5.18 14.08 -9.49
N THR A 222 3.89 14.26 -9.36
CA THR A 222 3.22 14.64 -8.11
C THR A 222 1.97 13.79 -7.91
N ASP A 223 1.68 13.41 -6.65
CA ASP A 223 0.45 12.71 -6.29
C ASP A 223 -0.77 13.56 -6.66
N GLU A 224 -1.74 12.94 -7.34
CA GLU A 224 -2.91 13.64 -7.89
C GLU A 224 -4.11 13.67 -6.95
N HIS A 225 -4.12 12.77 -5.95
CA HIS A 225 -5.27 12.60 -5.05
C HIS A 225 -5.40 13.69 -3.98
N PRO A 226 -4.33 14.31 -3.43
CA PRO A 226 -4.41 15.23 -2.32
C PRO A 226 -5.30 16.44 -2.57
N ARG A 227 -5.97 16.90 -1.50
CA ARG A 227 -6.86 18.07 -1.46
C ARG A 227 -6.46 18.97 -0.29
N PRO A 228 -5.35 19.73 -0.42
CA PRO A 228 -4.75 20.48 0.69
C PRO A 228 -5.69 21.55 1.29
N ASP A 229 -6.67 22.04 0.53
CA ASP A 229 -7.62 23.06 0.98
C ASP A 229 -8.81 22.49 1.78
N THR A 230 -8.79 21.18 2.10
CA THR A 230 -9.86 20.52 2.85
C THR A 230 -9.99 21.08 4.27
N THR A 231 -11.20 21.44 4.66
CA THR A 231 -11.52 21.89 6.03
C THR A 231 -12.59 21.02 6.68
N VAL A 232 -12.69 21.08 8.01
CA VAL A 232 -13.72 20.35 8.76
C VAL A 232 -15.13 20.78 8.33
N GLU A 233 -15.34 22.07 8.05
CA GLU A 233 -16.63 22.61 7.60
C GLU A 233 -17.02 22.10 6.19
N MET A 234 -16.04 21.85 5.34
CA MET A 234 -16.28 21.23 4.04
C MET A 234 -16.68 19.77 4.19
N LEU A 235 -15.96 19.02 5.04
CA LEU A 235 -16.23 17.60 5.27
C LEU A 235 -17.58 17.39 5.96
N ALA A 236 -17.95 18.25 6.91
CA ALA A 236 -19.22 18.17 7.63
C ALA A 236 -20.46 18.22 6.73
N LYS A 237 -20.34 18.83 5.53
CA LYS A 237 -21.43 18.90 4.54
C LYS A 237 -21.58 17.63 3.70
N LEU A 238 -20.62 16.71 3.74
CA LEU A 238 -20.66 15.48 2.97
C LEU A 238 -21.66 14.49 3.57
N LYS A 239 -22.43 13.84 2.70
CA LYS A 239 -23.32 12.75 3.08
C LYS A 239 -22.53 11.45 3.30
N GLY A 240 -23.04 10.59 4.17
CA GLY A 240 -22.53 9.24 4.34
C GLY A 240 -22.62 8.45 3.03
N VAL A 241 -21.59 7.64 2.76
CA VAL A 241 -21.54 6.81 1.52
C VAL A 241 -22.31 5.50 1.67
N VAL A 242 -22.57 5.04 2.89
CA VAL A 242 -23.37 3.83 3.19
C VAL A 242 -24.83 4.21 3.37
N LYS A 243 -25.09 5.23 4.17
CA LYS A 243 -26.43 5.79 4.45
C LYS A 243 -26.30 7.30 4.63
N PRO A 244 -27.38 8.07 4.36
CA PRO A 244 -27.29 9.54 4.38
C PRO A 244 -26.76 10.15 5.68
N ASP A 245 -27.11 9.53 6.82
CA ASP A 245 -26.71 9.91 8.18
C ASP A 245 -25.50 9.12 8.69
N GLY A 246 -24.82 8.38 7.83
CA GLY A 246 -23.63 7.61 8.14
C GLY A 246 -22.41 8.49 8.46
N SER A 247 -21.46 7.91 9.17
CA SER A 247 -20.25 8.61 9.59
C SER A 247 -19.13 8.57 8.53
N VAL A 248 -19.09 7.54 7.70
CA VAL A 248 -18.10 7.37 6.63
C VAL A 248 -18.52 8.13 5.38
N THR A 249 -17.66 8.99 4.90
CA THR A 249 -17.88 9.84 3.72
C THR A 249 -16.73 9.73 2.72
N ALA A 250 -16.92 10.25 1.52
CA ALA A 250 -15.85 10.34 0.53
C ALA A 250 -14.67 11.23 0.99
N GLY A 251 -14.86 12.08 1.99
CA GLY A 251 -13.84 12.98 2.52
C GLY A 251 -13.00 12.39 3.65
N ASN A 252 -13.50 11.34 4.34
CA ASN A 252 -12.80 10.68 5.44
C ASN A 252 -12.46 9.21 5.14
N ALA A 253 -12.42 8.87 3.87
CA ALA A 253 -11.99 7.59 3.31
C ALA A 253 -10.83 7.81 2.34
N SER A 254 -10.00 6.77 2.13
CA SER A 254 -9.01 6.77 1.06
C SER A 254 -9.69 6.69 -0.31
N GLY A 255 -8.96 7.07 -1.35
CA GLY A 255 -9.44 7.01 -2.72
C GLY A 255 -9.25 5.66 -3.40
N VAL A 256 -9.82 5.57 -4.60
CA VAL A 256 -9.52 4.55 -5.62
C VAL A 256 -8.42 5.12 -6.50
N ASN A 257 -7.26 4.45 -6.56
CA ASN A 257 -6.04 5.04 -7.07
C ASN A 257 -5.22 4.07 -7.95
N ASP A 258 -4.29 4.67 -8.70
CA ASP A 258 -3.32 3.97 -9.53
C ASP A 258 -1.91 4.28 -9.03
N GLY A 259 -1.03 3.28 -8.97
CA GLY A 259 0.36 3.50 -8.55
C GLY A 259 1.17 2.23 -8.41
N ALA A 260 2.50 2.40 -8.33
CA ALA A 260 3.46 1.32 -8.13
C ALA A 260 4.60 1.76 -7.22
N CYS A 261 5.20 0.79 -6.52
CA CYS A 261 6.34 1.01 -5.63
C CYS A 261 7.28 -0.19 -5.70
N ALA A 262 8.59 0.04 -5.62
CA ALA A 262 9.59 -1.02 -5.56
C ALA A 262 10.66 -0.71 -4.51
N ILE A 263 11.16 -1.76 -3.87
CA ILE A 263 12.15 -1.75 -2.79
C ILE A 263 13.23 -2.79 -3.11
N LEU A 264 14.48 -2.40 -3.02
CA LEU A 264 15.64 -3.29 -3.15
C LEU A 264 16.06 -3.76 -1.75
N LEU A 265 16.05 -5.07 -1.56
CA LEU A 265 16.52 -5.71 -0.32
C LEU A 265 17.76 -6.54 -0.62
N ALA A 266 18.70 -6.54 0.32
CA ALA A 266 19.93 -7.32 0.23
C ALA A 266 20.34 -7.92 1.58
N SER A 267 21.06 -9.04 1.52
CA SER A 267 21.86 -9.51 2.66
C SER A 267 23.02 -8.55 2.95
N ALA A 268 23.67 -8.67 4.10
CA ALA A 268 24.86 -7.89 4.41
C ALA A 268 25.97 -8.10 3.37
N ALA A 269 26.18 -9.36 2.94
CA ALA A 269 27.19 -9.73 1.97
C ALA A 269 26.90 -9.14 0.57
N ALA A 270 25.67 -9.24 0.09
CA ALA A 270 25.28 -8.65 -1.20
C ALA A 270 25.35 -7.11 -1.16
N ALA A 271 24.92 -6.49 -0.06
CA ALA A 271 25.04 -5.05 0.10
C ALA A 271 26.50 -4.57 0.02
N GLU A 272 27.42 -5.29 0.68
CA GLU A 272 28.85 -5.00 0.62
C GLU A 272 29.42 -5.25 -0.79
N GLN A 273 29.10 -6.39 -1.40
CA GLN A 273 29.57 -6.78 -2.73
C GLN A 273 29.20 -5.75 -3.81
N TYR A 274 27.99 -5.19 -3.76
CA TYR A 274 27.50 -4.24 -4.76
C TYR A 274 27.60 -2.77 -4.33
N GLY A 275 28.21 -2.49 -3.17
CA GLY A 275 28.34 -1.13 -2.64
C GLY A 275 26.98 -0.49 -2.31
N LEU A 276 26.00 -1.28 -1.95
CA LEU A 276 24.66 -0.81 -1.60
C LEU A 276 24.65 -0.23 -0.18
N ARG A 277 24.04 0.93 -0.03
CA ARG A 277 23.83 1.52 1.29
C ARG A 277 22.78 0.72 2.06
N LYS A 278 23.13 0.18 3.21
CA LYS A 278 22.17 -0.39 4.15
C LYS A 278 21.45 0.76 4.86
N ARG A 279 20.17 1.00 4.51
CA ARG A 279 19.38 2.13 5.03
C ARG A 279 18.60 1.74 6.27
N ALA A 280 17.99 0.57 6.25
CA ALA A 280 17.31 -0.03 7.39
C ALA A 280 17.35 -1.55 7.29
N ARG A 281 17.15 -2.24 8.41
CA ARG A 281 16.92 -3.69 8.43
C ARG A 281 15.47 -4.02 8.79
N VAL A 282 14.94 -5.07 8.21
CA VAL A 282 13.61 -5.57 8.54
C VAL A 282 13.72 -6.44 9.78
N LEU A 283 13.14 -6.00 10.90
CA LEU A 283 13.17 -6.77 12.15
C LEU A 283 12.20 -7.93 12.13
N GLY A 284 10.95 -7.70 11.72
CA GLY A 284 9.93 -8.73 11.68
C GLY A 284 8.67 -8.30 10.95
N MET A 285 7.83 -9.27 10.64
CA MET A 285 6.49 -9.08 10.08
C MET A 285 5.52 -10.07 10.71
N ALA A 286 4.32 -9.61 11.03
CA ALA A 286 3.25 -10.47 11.50
C ALA A 286 1.93 -10.14 10.81
N THR A 287 1.07 -11.15 10.73
CA THR A 287 -0.32 -11.03 10.24
C THR A 287 -1.28 -11.49 11.32
N ALA A 288 -2.49 -10.97 11.30
CA ALA A 288 -3.57 -11.37 12.19
C ALA A 288 -4.88 -11.46 11.39
N GLY A 289 -5.73 -12.41 11.76
CA GLY A 289 -7.09 -12.53 11.26
C GLY A 289 -8.11 -12.02 12.27
N LEU A 290 -9.24 -11.49 11.78
CA LEU A 290 -10.37 -11.04 12.59
C LEU A 290 -11.67 -11.15 11.78
N ALA A 291 -12.81 -10.83 12.41
CA ALA A 291 -14.09 -10.86 11.73
C ALA A 291 -14.10 -9.94 10.49
N PRO A 292 -14.50 -10.43 9.30
CA PRO A 292 -14.49 -9.64 8.07
C PRO A 292 -15.23 -8.32 8.16
N ARG A 293 -16.33 -8.26 8.92
CA ARG A 293 -17.18 -7.07 9.09
C ARG A 293 -16.47 -5.88 9.77
N ILE A 294 -15.38 -6.14 10.50
CA ILE A 294 -14.55 -5.13 11.16
C ILE A 294 -13.09 -5.21 10.71
N MET A 295 -12.85 -5.56 9.46
CA MET A 295 -11.51 -5.76 8.89
C MET A 295 -10.58 -4.56 9.16
N GLY A 296 -11.12 -3.35 9.23
CA GLY A 296 -10.37 -2.13 9.49
C GLY A 296 -9.58 -2.14 10.79
N PHE A 297 -9.99 -2.93 11.79
CA PHE A 297 -9.28 -3.06 13.05
C PHE A 297 -8.07 -3.99 13.00
N GLY A 298 -7.86 -4.71 11.89
CA GLY A 298 -6.76 -5.68 11.70
C GLY A 298 -5.34 -5.18 12.03
N PRO A 299 -4.99 -3.91 11.79
CA PRO A 299 -3.66 -3.37 12.16
C PRO A 299 -3.34 -3.50 13.64
N SER A 300 -4.30 -3.36 14.55
CA SER A 300 -4.04 -3.45 15.99
C SER A 300 -3.51 -4.83 16.40
N PRO A 301 -4.20 -5.96 16.20
CA PRO A 301 -3.67 -7.26 16.58
C PRO A 301 -2.40 -7.63 15.80
N ALA A 302 -2.25 -7.21 14.54
CA ALA A 302 -1.03 -7.46 13.78
C ALA A 302 0.17 -6.69 14.35
N SER A 303 -0.01 -5.43 14.75
CA SER A 303 1.03 -4.59 15.36
C SER A 303 1.45 -5.13 16.72
N LYS A 304 0.50 -5.46 17.60
CA LYS A 304 0.80 -6.08 18.89
C LYS A 304 1.60 -7.36 18.72
N LYS A 305 1.23 -8.19 17.74
CA LYS A 305 1.91 -9.45 17.46
C LYS A 305 3.34 -9.25 16.98
N VAL A 306 3.59 -8.34 16.01
CA VAL A 306 4.94 -8.11 15.50
C VAL A 306 5.84 -7.44 16.54
N LEU A 307 5.33 -6.50 17.32
CA LEU A 307 6.08 -5.85 18.40
C LEU A 307 6.52 -6.86 19.46
N ALA A 308 5.62 -7.73 19.92
CA ALA A 308 5.98 -8.83 20.82
C ALA A 308 7.02 -9.78 20.21
N GLN A 309 6.90 -10.10 18.92
CA GLN A 309 7.81 -10.99 18.20
C GLN A 309 9.24 -10.42 18.11
N VAL A 310 9.39 -9.10 17.98
CA VAL A 310 10.69 -8.43 17.88
C VAL A 310 11.20 -7.86 19.20
N GLY A 311 10.44 -8.02 20.30
CA GLY A 311 10.80 -7.56 21.63
C GLY A 311 10.79 -6.03 21.80
N LEU A 312 9.91 -5.34 21.08
CA LEU A 312 9.73 -3.88 21.14
C LEU A 312 8.34 -3.51 21.63
N THR A 313 8.17 -2.27 22.05
CA THR A 313 6.89 -1.70 22.45
C THR A 313 6.47 -0.57 21.49
N ILE A 314 5.21 -0.14 21.55
CA ILE A 314 4.69 0.91 20.68
C ILE A 314 5.36 2.26 20.95
N GLU A 315 5.72 2.54 22.21
CA GLU A 315 6.37 3.76 22.65
C GLU A 315 7.80 3.91 22.11
N GLN A 316 8.41 2.82 21.66
CA GLN A 316 9.74 2.81 21.04
C GLN A 316 9.71 3.14 19.54
N MET A 317 8.53 3.27 18.95
CA MET A 317 8.40 3.60 17.53
C MET A 317 8.55 5.10 17.31
N ASP A 318 9.60 5.50 16.59
CA ASP A 318 9.83 6.89 16.19
C ASP A 318 8.91 7.31 15.03
N VAL A 319 8.49 6.34 14.21
CA VAL A 319 7.57 6.55 13.08
C VAL A 319 6.58 5.38 13.03
N ILE A 320 5.31 5.71 12.83
CA ILE A 320 4.25 4.74 12.56
C ILE A 320 3.57 5.13 11.25
N GLU A 321 3.69 4.30 10.24
CA GLU A 321 2.94 4.40 8.98
C GLU A 321 1.75 3.44 9.06
N LEU A 322 0.60 3.98 9.40
CA LEU A 322 -0.69 3.29 9.43
C LEU A 322 -1.48 3.64 8.18
N ASN A 323 -1.79 2.66 7.34
CA ASN A 323 -2.61 2.92 6.15
C ASN A 323 -4.00 3.42 6.55
N GLU A 324 -4.37 4.59 6.04
CA GLU A 324 -5.65 5.25 6.30
C GLU A 324 -6.68 4.82 5.25
N ALA A 325 -7.10 3.55 5.27
CA ALA A 325 -8.19 3.13 4.40
C ALA A 325 -9.48 3.93 4.69
N PHE A 326 -9.74 4.17 5.98
CA PHE A 326 -10.81 5.01 6.50
C PHE A 326 -10.35 5.70 7.79
N ALA A 327 -10.81 6.92 8.05
CA ALA A 327 -10.51 7.61 9.30
C ALA A 327 -11.03 6.84 10.54
N ALA A 328 -12.22 6.25 10.44
CA ALA A 328 -12.79 5.41 11.49
C ALA A 328 -11.84 4.28 11.91
N GLN A 329 -11.28 3.59 10.93
CA GLN A 329 -10.34 2.50 11.15
C GLN A 329 -9.01 3.01 11.73
N GLY A 330 -8.49 4.12 11.21
CA GLY A 330 -7.27 4.73 11.72
C GLY A 330 -7.38 5.08 13.21
N LEU A 331 -8.48 5.75 13.61
CA LEU A 331 -8.76 6.13 14.99
C LEU A 331 -8.97 4.92 15.90
N ALA A 332 -9.72 3.91 15.47
CA ALA A 332 -9.92 2.70 16.28
C ALA A 332 -8.60 2.01 16.59
N VAL A 333 -7.70 1.93 15.61
CA VAL A 333 -6.38 1.32 15.76
C VAL A 333 -5.45 2.16 16.65
N THR A 334 -5.35 3.47 16.43
CA THR A 334 -4.47 4.34 17.23
C THR A 334 -4.89 4.36 18.68
N ARG A 335 -6.18 4.48 18.96
CA ARG A 335 -6.72 4.46 20.33
C ARG A 335 -6.46 3.12 21.04
N ASP A 336 -6.62 1.98 20.36
CA ASP A 336 -6.37 0.65 20.92
C ASP A 336 -4.87 0.36 21.14
N LEU A 337 -3.99 1.01 20.38
CA LEU A 337 -2.55 0.99 20.59
C LEU A 337 -2.06 2.00 21.65
N GLY A 338 -2.95 2.77 22.27
CA GLY A 338 -2.62 3.76 23.29
C GLY A 338 -2.02 5.06 22.73
N LEU A 339 -2.21 5.33 21.44
CA LEU A 339 -1.70 6.52 20.78
C LEU A 339 -2.75 7.64 20.77
N ALA A 340 -2.31 8.90 20.88
CA ALA A 340 -3.20 10.04 20.71
C ALA A 340 -3.71 10.11 19.26
N ASP A 341 -4.93 10.62 19.08
CA ASP A 341 -5.55 10.76 17.75
C ASP A 341 -4.70 11.61 16.78
N ASP A 342 -3.95 12.57 17.32
CA ASP A 342 -3.11 13.52 16.61
C ASP A 342 -1.59 13.25 16.75
N ALA A 343 -1.21 12.09 17.27
CA ALA A 343 0.18 11.73 17.51
C ALA A 343 1.07 12.12 16.31
N ALA A 344 2.09 12.94 16.56
CA ALA A 344 2.90 13.56 15.51
C ALA A 344 3.72 12.55 14.69
N HIS A 345 4.09 11.43 15.31
CA HIS A 345 4.88 10.36 14.69
C HIS A 345 4.03 9.32 13.92
N VAL A 346 2.70 9.43 13.95
CA VAL A 346 1.78 8.60 13.15
C VAL A 346 1.46 9.33 11.84
N ASN A 347 1.81 8.74 10.71
CA ASN A 347 1.63 9.32 9.37
C ASN A 347 2.10 10.79 9.30
N PRO A 348 3.35 11.08 9.64
CA PRO A 348 3.85 12.46 9.80
C PRO A 348 3.77 13.29 8.51
N ASN A 349 3.74 12.63 7.35
CA ASN A 349 3.68 13.26 6.03
C ASN A 349 2.32 13.09 5.33
N GLY A 350 1.26 12.78 6.09
CA GLY A 350 -0.04 12.40 5.56
C GLY A 350 -0.11 10.93 5.19
N GLY A 351 -1.31 10.37 5.17
CA GLY A 351 -1.58 8.97 4.85
C GLY A 351 -2.47 8.81 3.63
N ALA A 352 -3.09 7.63 3.49
CA ALA A 352 -3.84 7.23 2.30
C ALA A 352 -5.08 8.09 2.02
N ILE A 353 -5.66 8.76 3.01
CA ILE A 353 -6.77 9.72 2.80
C ILE A 353 -6.28 10.88 1.92
N ALA A 354 -5.06 11.36 2.14
CA ALA A 354 -4.46 12.42 1.32
C ALA A 354 -3.81 11.86 0.06
N ILE A 355 -2.91 10.87 0.19
CA ILE A 355 -2.03 10.40 -0.91
C ILE A 355 -2.77 9.46 -1.87
N GLY A 356 -3.73 8.68 -1.37
CA GLY A 356 -4.41 7.63 -2.12
C GLY A 356 -4.01 6.22 -1.68
N HIS A 357 -4.76 5.22 -2.20
CA HIS A 357 -4.60 3.82 -1.82
C HIS A 357 -4.67 2.85 -3.02
N PRO A 358 -3.67 2.86 -3.91
CA PRO A 358 -3.54 1.79 -4.90
C PRO A 358 -3.17 0.51 -4.16
N LEU A 359 -4.11 -0.46 -4.08
CA LEU A 359 -4.09 -1.58 -3.14
C LEU A 359 -2.75 -2.31 -3.11
N GLY A 360 -2.31 -2.83 -4.26
CA GLY A 360 -1.08 -3.62 -4.36
C GLY A 360 0.21 -2.84 -4.09
N ALA A 361 0.21 -1.51 -4.24
CA ALA A 361 1.39 -0.67 -4.04
C ALA A 361 1.51 -0.10 -2.63
N SER A 362 0.39 0.03 -1.91
CA SER A 362 0.33 0.81 -0.67
C SER A 362 1.24 0.30 0.43
N GLY A 363 1.37 -1.01 0.61
CA GLY A 363 2.22 -1.57 1.66
C GLY A 363 3.70 -1.23 1.51
N ALA A 364 4.23 -1.28 0.28
CA ALA A 364 5.60 -0.87 -0.02
C ALA A 364 5.78 0.65 0.16
N ARG A 365 4.75 1.46 -0.19
CA ARG A 365 4.77 2.91 0.05
C ARG A 365 4.88 3.22 1.55
N LEU A 366 4.20 2.46 2.44
CA LEU A 366 4.35 2.66 3.89
C LEU A 366 5.82 2.45 4.32
N VAL A 367 6.47 1.40 3.83
CA VAL A 367 7.88 1.11 4.15
C VAL A 367 8.80 2.20 3.61
N LEU A 368 8.59 2.66 2.38
CA LEU A 368 9.36 3.76 1.77
C LEU A 368 9.20 5.05 2.57
N ALA A 369 7.97 5.44 2.92
CA ALA A 369 7.69 6.64 3.69
C ALA A 369 8.34 6.58 5.09
N ALA A 370 8.20 5.44 5.78
CA ALA A 370 8.80 5.21 7.10
C ALA A 370 10.32 5.28 7.04
N LEU A 371 10.95 4.63 6.06
CA LEU A 371 12.40 4.65 5.85
C LEU A 371 12.93 6.07 5.67
N ASN A 372 12.33 6.82 4.74
CA ASN A 372 12.72 8.20 4.47
C ASN A 372 12.50 9.12 5.68
N GLN A 373 11.44 8.89 6.44
CA GLN A 373 11.15 9.67 7.65
C GLN A 373 12.15 9.39 8.77
N LEU A 374 12.51 8.12 9.00
CA LEU A 374 13.55 7.76 9.97
C LEU A 374 14.89 8.41 9.63
N GLU A 375 15.28 8.44 8.35
CA GLU A 375 16.52 9.11 7.93
C GLU A 375 16.47 10.63 8.15
N ARG A 376 15.33 11.27 7.84
CA ARG A 376 15.15 12.72 8.03
C ARG A 376 15.20 13.15 9.49
N THR A 377 14.62 12.37 10.37
CA THR A 377 14.50 12.73 11.80
C THR A 377 15.62 12.16 12.67
N GLY A 378 16.43 11.24 12.14
CA GLY A 378 17.39 10.49 12.93
C GLY A 378 16.76 9.42 13.81
N GLY A 379 15.47 9.13 13.63
CA GLY A 379 14.75 8.08 14.35
C GLY A 379 15.32 6.68 14.08
N ARG A 380 15.02 5.73 14.94
CA ARG A 380 15.56 4.36 14.87
C ARG A 380 14.56 3.33 14.40
N PHE A 381 13.37 3.29 14.99
CA PHE A 381 12.38 2.25 14.73
C PHE A 381 11.13 2.79 14.04
N ALA A 382 10.63 2.05 13.07
CA ALA A 382 9.32 2.33 12.48
C ALA A 382 8.46 1.09 12.38
N LEU A 383 7.15 1.30 12.59
CA LEU A 383 6.07 0.34 12.40
C LEU A 383 5.29 0.71 11.14
N CYS A 384 5.17 -0.21 10.19
CA CYS A 384 4.29 -0.10 9.03
C CYS A 384 3.16 -1.10 9.19
N THR A 385 1.91 -0.64 9.17
CA THR A 385 0.75 -1.51 9.41
C THR A 385 -0.46 -1.12 8.59
N MET A 386 -1.29 -2.11 8.22
CA MET A 386 -2.48 -1.87 7.43
C MET A 386 -3.54 -2.94 7.60
N CYS A 387 -4.80 -2.54 7.42
CA CYS A 387 -5.94 -3.43 7.33
C CYS A 387 -6.01 -4.09 5.94
N ILE A 388 -6.68 -5.22 5.90
CA ILE A 388 -6.82 -6.03 4.70
C ILE A 388 -8.26 -6.52 4.63
N GLY A 389 -8.87 -6.36 3.47
CA GLY A 389 -10.21 -6.87 3.20
C GLY A 389 -10.37 -8.34 3.58
N VAL A 390 -11.60 -8.76 3.82
CA VAL A 390 -11.96 -10.11 4.27
C VAL A 390 -11.41 -10.44 5.68
N GLY A 391 -11.07 -9.43 6.47
CA GLY A 391 -10.76 -9.59 7.90
C GLY A 391 -9.35 -10.02 8.23
N GLN A 392 -8.35 -9.25 7.78
CA GLN A 392 -6.97 -9.45 8.18
C GLN A 392 -6.29 -8.11 8.50
N GLY A 393 -5.14 -8.20 9.16
CA GLY A 393 -4.17 -7.12 9.33
C GLY A 393 -2.75 -7.62 9.11
N ILE A 394 -1.85 -6.72 8.76
CA ILE A 394 -0.42 -6.98 8.60
C ILE A 394 0.37 -5.84 9.19
N ALA A 395 1.50 -6.17 9.82
CA ALA A 395 2.42 -5.21 10.39
C ALA A 395 3.87 -5.64 10.20
N LEU A 396 4.75 -4.68 9.93
CA LEU A 396 6.17 -4.89 9.71
C LEU A 396 6.95 -3.82 10.47
N VAL A 397 8.05 -4.22 11.11
CA VAL A 397 8.95 -3.30 11.85
C VAL A 397 10.28 -3.23 11.14
N ILE A 398 10.77 -2.02 10.94
CA ILE A 398 12.11 -1.72 10.42
C ILE A 398 12.92 -0.96 11.45
N GLU A 399 14.23 -1.12 11.39
CA GLU A 399 15.23 -0.38 12.17
C GLU A 399 16.21 0.31 11.23
N ARG A 400 16.35 1.62 11.33
CA ARG A 400 17.38 2.38 10.60
C ARG A 400 18.78 1.98 11.09
N VAL A 401 19.71 1.79 10.19
CA VAL A 401 21.11 1.40 10.47
C VAL A 401 22.07 2.48 10.04
#